data_e841c3543b0db273d12c343f705fd96f
#
_entry.id   e841c3543b0db273d12c343f705fd96f
#
_cell.length_a   1.000
_cell.length_b   1.000
_cell.length_c   1.000
_cell.angle_alpha   90.00
_cell.angle_beta   90.00
_cell.angle_gamma   90.00
#
_symmetry.space_group_name_H-M   'P 1'
#
loop_
_entity.id
_entity.type
_entity.pdbx_description
1 polymer ?
#
loop_
_entity_poly.entity_id
_entity_poly.type
_entity_poly.pdbx_seq_one_letter_code
_entity_poly.pdbx_strand_id
1 'polypeptide(L)'
;KKIEIQENHSVWDRYAARQGVHLGIRSYLQLRAENFYRIEERQEGSCFVTARGWEDLSRILQSYEEMKVPVTEELIGEYIQYEEVAADFYGFYQLFKSYEEKYQRYSFEEKEDMLFHADFDGKVLLMQLLEGELEGKIKEYQQEKAYINGLYEELKKMKKAVAEEQQDIDTLFCQTIERRKRQEKILAEQGLLSKEKQKTDKNITKWLDERKWKLKEAGFAAVKEDFYRETLKLKHQEEQIRMLLDKELGDVKNSSKTGQELPLFLSMLSQNERIAEFIAEHRCESYLKESKALLLQEREAALKEEIQAFQTN
;
A
#
# COMPACT_ATOMS: atom_id res chain seq x y z
N LYS A 1 -5.59 18.99 32.80
CA LYS A 1 -6.53 18.67 31.68
C LYS A 1 -6.39 17.19 31.40
N LYS A 2 -7.47 16.42 31.59
CA LYS A 2 -7.54 15.01 31.21
C LYS A 2 -7.95 15.00 29.74
N ILE A 3 -7.13 14.37 28.88
CA ILE A 3 -7.46 14.16 27.48
C ILE A 3 -7.96 12.71 27.40
N GLU A 4 -9.22 12.52 27.06
CA GLU A 4 -9.77 11.21 26.72
C GLU A 4 -9.59 10.98 25.22
N ILE A 5 -8.93 9.89 24.87
CA ILE A 5 -8.78 9.44 23.50
C ILE A 5 -9.77 8.28 23.34
N GLN A 6 -10.73 8.44 22.45
CA GLN A 6 -11.68 7.37 22.09
C GLN A 6 -11.05 6.47 21.03
N GLU A 7 -11.36 5.19 21.12
CA GLU A 7 -10.97 4.20 20.13
C GLU A 7 -11.66 4.52 18.79
N ASN A 8 -10.87 4.54 17.73
CA ASN A 8 -11.39 4.83 16.40
C ASN A 8 -10.76 3.87 15.37
N HIS A 9 -11.55 2.88 14.94
CA HIS A 9 -11.13 1.88 13.97
C HIS A 9 -10.63 2.50 12.68
N SER A 10 -11.32 3.50 12.11
CA SER A 10 -10.92 4.09 10.82
C SER A 10 -9.59 4.86 10.89
N VAL A 11 -9.27 5.45 12.05
CA VAL A 11 -7.96 6.09 12.28
C VAL A 11 -6.88 5.02 12.44
N TRP A 12 -7.20 3.94 13.17
CA TRP A 12 -6.28 2.83 13.36
C TRP A 12 -6.01 2.08 12.05
N ASP A 13 -7.00 1.85 11.18
CA ASP A 13 -6.81 1.14 9.92
C ASP A 13 -5.83 1.87 8.98
N ARG A 14 -5.87 3.21 8.92
CA ARG A 14 -4.86 4.00 8.21
C ARG A 14 -3.45 3.81 8.77
N TYR A 15 -3.32 3.78 10.08
CA TYR A 15 -2.06 3.46 10.74
C TYR A 15 -1.64 2.02 10.46
N ALA A 16 -2.55 1.06 10.58
CA ALA A 16 -2.34 -0.36 10.36
C ALA A 16 -1.83 -0.65 8.93
N ALA A 17 -2.40 0.01 7.92
CA ALA A 17 -1.94 -0.06 6.54
C ALA A 17 -0.47 0.38 6.41
N ARG A 18 -0.11 1.52 7.01
CA ARG A 18 1.28 2.04 6.99
C ARG A 18 2.27 1.12 7.69
N GLN A 19 1.86 0.49 8.79
CA GLN A 19 2.69 -0.43 9.58
C GLN A 19 2.76 -1.84 8.99
N GLY A 20 1.99 -2.13 7.94
CA GLY A 20 1.94 -3.44 7.32
C GLY A 20 1.26 -4.49 8.20
N VAL A 21 0.23 -4.09 8.95
CA VAL A 21 -0.63 -5.03 9.67
C VAL A 21 -1.25 -6.00 8.69
N HIS A 22 -1.31 -7.29 9.06
CA HIS A 22 -1.76 -8.39 8.23
C HIS A 22 -3.11 -8.09 7.56
N LEU A 23 -3.16 -8.29 6.24
CA LEU A 23 -4.35 -7.93 5.44
C LEU A 23 -5.62 -8.62 5.93
N GLY A 24 -5.55 -9.90 6.31
CA GLY A 24 -6.69 -10.64 6.87
C GLY A 24 -7.27 -10.02 8.15
N ILE A 25 -6.44 -9.38 9.00
CA ILE A 25 -6.93 -8.66 10.20
C ILE A 25 -7.64 -7.38 9.77
N ARG A 26 -7.05 -6.60 8.88
CA ARG A 26 -7.66 -5.38 8.37
C ARG A 26 -9.00 -5.68 7.69
N SER A 27 -9.03 -6.72 6.87
CA SER A 27 -10.22 -7.21 6.19
C SER A 27 -11.33 -7.59 7.15
N TYR A 28 -11.00 -8.33 8.19
CA TYR A 28 -11.95 -8.74 9.22
C TYR A 28 -12.55 -7.53 9.94
N LEU A 29 -11.71 -6.61 10.38
CA LEU A 29 -12.15 -5.42 11.12
C LEU A 29 -12.91 -4.41 10.25
N GLN A 30 -12.73 -4.42 8.95
CA GLN A 30 -13.54 -3.62 8.03
C GLN A 30 -14.98 -4.15 7.91
N LEU A 31 -15.14 -5.48 7.97
CA LEU A 31 -16.47 -6.13 7.96
C LEU A 31 -17.12 -6.15 9.34
N ARG A 32 -16.33 -6.20 10.41
CA ARG A 32 -16.77 -6.36 11.82
C ARG A 32 -16.07 -5.37 12.71
N ALA A 33 -16.28 -4.07 12.44
CA ALA A 33 -15.63 -2.96 13.17
C ALA A 33 -15.94 -2.98 14.69
N GLU A 34 -17.06 -3.57 15.09
CA GLU A 34 -17.46 -3.77 16.50
C GLU A 34 -16.48 -4.67 17.27
N ASN A 35 -15.73 -5.52 16.57
CA ASN A 35 -14.71 -6.40 17.15
C ASN A 35 -13.33 -5.77 17.25
N PHE A 36 -13.19 -4.48 16.91
CA PHE A 36 -11.92 -3.78 17.02
C PHE A 36 -11.47 -3.56 18.47
N TYR A 37 -12.42 -3.17 19.34
CA TYR A 37 -12.14 -2.87 20.72
C TYR A 37 -13.29 -3.29 21.61
N ARG A 38 -13.05 -4.25 22.52
CA ARG A 38 -14.02 -4.70 23.51
C ARG A 38 -13.28 -5.04 24.80
N ILE A 39 -13.78 -4.58 25.94
CA ILE A 39 -13.31 -4.94 27.27
C ILE A 39 -14.51 -5.34 28.09
N GLU A 40 -14.49 -6.52 28.69
CA GLU A 40 -15.54 -7.04 29.55
C GLU A 40 -14.90 -7.66 30.79
N GLU A 41 -15.38 -7.25 31.97
CA GLU A 41 -14.98 -7.86 33.22
C GLU A 41 -15.92 -9.05 33.51
N ARG A 42 -15.38 -10.25 33.60
CA ARG A 42 -16.07 -11.49 33.96
C ARG A 42 -15.60 -11.98 35.32
N GLN A 43 -16.38 -12.90 35.93
CA GLN A 43 -16.04 -13.46 37.24
C GLN A 43 -14.69 -14.21 37.25
N GLU A 44 -14.27 -14.72 36.11
CA GLU A 44 -13.02 -15.50 35.91
C GLU A 44 -11.84 -14.65 35.40
N GLY A 45 -12.03 -13.35 35.20
CA GLY A 45 -11.01 -12.42 34.69
C GLY A 45 -11.53 -11.45 33.64
N SER A 46 -10.67 -10.56 33.17
CA SER A 46 -11.02 -9.60 32.12
C SER A 46 -10.82 -10.21 30.75
N CYS A 47 -11.86 -10.24 29.93
CA CYS A 47 -11.76 -10.56 28.50
C CYS A 47 -11.59 -9.28 27.71
N PHE A 48 -10.65 -9.25 26.78
CA PHE A 48 -10.42 -8.02 26.02
C PHE A 48 -9.94 -8.30 24.58
N VAL A 49 -10.34 -7.37 23.72
CA VAL A 49 -9.82 -7.21 22.37
C VAL A 49 -9.38 -5.76 22.25
N THR A 50 -8.17 -5.52 21.78
CA THR A 50 -7.59 -4.18 21.69
C THR A 50 -6.81 -4.01 20.39
N ALA A 51 -6.61 -2.76 19.97
CA ALA A 51 -5.73 -2.42 18.84
C ALA A 51 -4.34 -3.08 18.98
N ARG A 52 -3.79 -3.11 20.18
CA ARG A 52 -2.50 -3.74 20.47
C ARG A 52 -2.53 -5.25 20.28
N GLY A 53 -3.60 -5.92 20.72
CA GLY A 53 -3.78 -7.36 20.51
C GLY A 53 -3.79 -7.71 19.02
N TRP A 54 -4.50 -6.92 18.19
CA TRP A 54 -4.52 -7.09 16.75
C TRP A 54 -3.15 -6.87 16.09
N GLU A 55 -2.36 -5.90 16.55
CA GLU A 55 -1.00 -5.67 16.03
C GLU A 55 -0.04 -6.80 16.40
N ASP A 56 -0.10 -7.27 17.65
CA ASP A 56 0.76 -8.37 18.10
C ASP A 56 0.36 -9.68 17.40
N LEU A 57 -0.94 -9.97 17.23
CA LEU A 57 -1.43 -11.09 16.42
C LEU A 57 -0.93 -10.98 14.96
N SER A 58 -0.98 -9.78 14.36
CA SER A 58 -0.47 -9.58 13.00
C SER A 58 0.97 -10.04 12.82
N ARG A 59 1.85 -9.69 13.76
CA ARG A 59 3.27 -10.09 13.71
C ARG A 59 3.45 -11.60 13.78
N ILE A 60 2.64 -12.23 14.60
CA ILE A 60 2.66 -13.70 14.76
C ILE A 60 2.12 -14.38 13.51
N LEU A 61 0.99 -13.94 12.94
CA LEU A 61 0.46 -14.49 11.70
C LEU A 61 1.49 -14.43 10.58
N GLN A 62 2.12 -13.26 10.36
CA GLN A 62 3.16 -13.09 9.35
C GLN A 62 4.35 -14.03 9.58
N SER A 63 4.79 -14.21 10.82
CA SER A 63 5.89 -15.12 11.15
C SER A 63 5.51 -16.59 10.91
N TYR A 64 4.29 -16.99 11.25
CA TYR A 64 3.79 -18.36 11.01
C TYR A 64 3.65 -18.66 9.52
N GLU A 65 3.18 -17.68 8.74
CA GLU A 65 3.09 -17.81 7.28
C GLU A 65 4.47 -17.91 6.62
N GLU A 66 5.44 -17.09 7.03
CA GLU A 66 6.83 -17.19 6.56
C GLU A 66 7.44 -18.57 6.86
N MET A 67 7.18 -19.10 8.05
CA MET A 67 7.66 -20.41 8.47
C MET A 67 6.81 -21.58 7.94
N LYS A 68 5.67 -21.29 7.28
CA LYS A 68 4.67 -22.27 6.82
C LYS A 68 4.14 -23.16 7.97
N VAL A 69 3.96 -22.57 9.14
CA VAL A 69 3.35 -23.22 10.31
C VAL A 69 1.85 -22.93 10.30
N PRO A 70 0.99 -23.91 10.53
CA PRO A 70 -0.46 -23.69 10.56
C PRO A 70 -0.85 -22.78 11.72
N VAL A 71 -1.73 -21.83 11.47
CA VAL A 71 -2.37 -20.98 12.48
C VAL A 71 -3.55 -21.74 13.05
N THR A 72 -3.67 -21.76 14.38
CA THR A 72 -4.77 -22.40 15.10
C THR A 72 -5.62 -21.38 15.83
N GLU A 73 -6.84 -21.77 16.22
CA GLU A 73 -7.74 -20.94 17.00
C GLU A 73 -7.14 -20.60 18.38
N GLU A 74 -6.48 -21.57 19.02
CA GLU A 74 -5.82 -21.36 20.31
C GLU A 74 -4.73 -20.28 20.23
N LEU A 75 -3.93 -20.29 19.16
CA LEU A 75 -2.92 -19.26 18.94
C LEU A 75 -3.57 -17.87 18.86
N ILE A 76 -4.68 -17.74 18.14
CA ILE A 76 -5.41 -16.47 18.03
C ILE A 76 -5.94 -16.04 19.39
N GLY A 77 -6.48 -16.97 20.18
CA GLY A 77 -7.00 -16.76 21.53
C GLY A 77 -5.96 -16.22 22.52
N GLU A 78 -4.66 -16.48 22.30
CA GLU A 78 -3.59 -15.92 23.13
C GLU A 78 -3.49 -14.38 23.01
N TYR A 79 -3.86 -13.82 21.86
CA TYR A 79 -3.80 -12.38 21.56
C TYR A 79 -5.15 -11.69 21.61
N ILE A 80 -6.22 -12.42 21.27
CA ILE A 80 -7.60 -11.97 21.27
C ILE A 80 -8.32 -12.73 22.39
N GLN A 81 -8.26 -12.17 23.59
CA GLN A 81 -8.78 -12.83 24.81
C GLN A 81 -10.32 -12.74 24.95
N TYR A 82 -11.02 -12.70 23.85
CA TYR A 82 -12.47 -12.74 23.76
C TYR A 82 -12.81 -13.93 22.85
N GLU A 83 -13.17 -15.07 23.45
CA GLU A 83 -13.30 -16.35 22.76
C GLU A 83 -14.17 -16.29 21.50
N GLU A 84 -15.34 -15.63 21.61
CA GLU A 84 -16.25 -15.48 20.48
C GLU A 84 -15.60 -14.73 19.29
N VAL A 85 -14.81 -13.69 19.58
CA VAL A 85 -14.11 -12.92 18.56
C VAL A 85 -12.92 -13.70 17.98
N ALA A 86 -12.21 -14.46 18.83
CA ALA A 86 -11.11 -15.31 18.40
C ALA A 86 -11.59 -16.42 17.44
N ALA A 87 -12.68 -17.10 17.80
CA ALA A 87 -13.29 -18.14 16.97
C ALA A 87 -13.84 -17.58 15.64
N ASP A 88 -14.56 -16.44 15.69
CA ASP A 88 -15.07 -15.77 14.49
C ASP A 88 -13.93 -15.31 13.57
N PHE A 89 -12.87 -14.71 14.14
CA PHE A 89 -11.70 -14.32 13.37
C PHE A 89 -10.96 -15.53 12.78
N TYR A 90 -10.85 -16.65 13.52
CA TYR A 90 -10.23 -17.87 12.98
C TYR A 90 -10.97 -18.42 11.75
N GLY A 91 -12.30 -18.52 11.84
CA GLY A 91 -13.12 -18.91 10.69
C GLY A 91 -12.95 -17.98 9.49
N PHE A 92 -12.96 -16.68 9.74
CA PHE A 92 -12.70 -15.67 8.71
C PHE A 92 -11.28 -15.78 8.12
N TYR A 93 -10.27 -15.99 8.95
CA TYR A 93 -8.87 -16.14 8.50
C TYR A 93 -8.70 -17.35 7.58
N GLN A 94 -9.34 -18.49 7.88
CA GLN A 94 -9.33 -19.65 7.00
C GLN A 94 -9.97 -19.35 5.64
N LEU A 95 -11.08 -18.64 5.64
CA LEU A 95 -11.73 -18.18 4.41
C LEU A 95 -10.81 -17.23 3.62
N PHE A 96 -10.25 -16.22 4.28
CA PHE A 96 -9.30 -15.28 3.69
C PHE A 96 -8.12 -15.99 3.03
N LYS A 97 -7.49 -16.95 3.71
CA LYS A 97 -6.37 -17.73 3.15
C LYS A 97 -6.79 -18.54 1.93
N SER A 98 -7.97 -19.12 1.93
CA SER A 98 -8.51 -19.83 0.75
C SER A 98 -8.69 -18.90 -0.46
N TYR A 99 -9.17 -17.68 -0.24
CA TYR A 99 -9.29 -16.66 -1.29
C TYR A 99 -7.92 -16.16 -1.77
N GLU A 100 -7.02 -15.86 -0.84
CA GLU A 100 -5.66 -15.38 -1.14
C GLU A 100 -4.88 -16.41 -1.99
N GLU A 101 -4.90 -17.69 -1.62
CA GLU A 101 -4.24 -18.75 -2.37
C GLU A 101 -4.77 -18.91 -3.80
N LYS A 102 -6.07 -18.82 -3.98
CA LYS A 102 -6.70 -18.86 -5.31
C LYS A 102 -6.32 -17.61 -6.10
N TYR A 103 -6.44 -16.43 -5.48
CA TYR A 103 -6.14 -15.15 -6.09
C TYR A 103 -4.69 -15.07 -6.61
N GLN A 104 -3.72 -15.61 -5.85
CA GLN A 104 -2.31 -15.64 -6.26
C GLN A 104 -2.02 -16.57 -7.45
N ARG A 105 -2.82 -17.62 -7.63
CA ARG A 105 -2.65 -18.63 -8.71
C ARG A 105 -3.42 -18.29 -9.98
N TYR A 106 -4.47 -17.51 -9.88
CA TYR A 106 -5.42 -17.26 -10.94
C TYR A 106 -4.93 -16.21 -11.94
N SER A 107 -5.27 -16.45 -13.22
CA SER A 107 -5.13 -15.46 -14.28
C SER A 107 -6.06 -14.26 -14.05
N PHE A 108 -5.91 -13.22 -14.86
CA PHE A 108 -6.79 -12.05 -14.77
C PHE A 108 -8.26 -12.40 -15.03
N GLU A 109 -8.53 -13.25 -16.01
CA GLU A 109 -9.88 -13.71 -16.33
C GLU A 109 -10.49 -14.56 -15.21
N GLU A 110 -9.70 -15.41 -14.57
CA GLU A 110 -10.14 -16.24 -13.43
C GLU A 110 -10.42 -15.36 -12.19
N LYS A 111 -9.66 -14.30 -11.96
CA LYS A 111 -9.92 -13.33 -10.88
C LYS A 111 -11.22 -12.56 -11.12
N GLU A 112 -11.47 -12.12 -12.35
CA GLU A 112 -12.72 -11.45 -12.76
C GLU A 112 -13.92 -12.39 -12.55
N ASP A 113 -13.83 -13.64 -13.00
CA ASP A 113 -14.87 -14.66 -12.81
C ASP A 113 -15.14 -14.94 -11.33
N MET A 114 -14.08 -15.04 -10.52
CA MET A 114 -14.17 -15.21 -9.08
C MET A 114 -14.90 -14.03 -8.41
N LEU A 115 -14.60 -12.78 -8.80
CA LEU A 115 -15.26 -11.59 -8.30
C LEU A 115 -16.74 -11.55 -8.71
N PHE A 116 -17.06 -11.98 -9.94
CA PHE A 116 -18.44 -12.01 -10.45
C PHE A 116 -19.33 -13.00 -9.71
N HIS A 117 -18.80 -14.19 -9.37
CA HIS A 117 -19.56 -15.26 -8.74
C HIS A 117 -19.59 -15.21 -7.21
N ALA A 118 -18.68 -14.48 -6.56
CA ALA A 118 -18.63 -14.35 -5.11
C ALA A 118 -19.93 -13.74 -4.54
N ASP A 119 -20.26 -14.12 -3.33
CA ASP A 119 -21.22 -13.41 -2.48
C ASP A 119 -20.64 -12.06 -2.01
N PHE A 120 -21.40 -11.28 -1.27
CA PHE A 120 -20.98 -9.95 -0.86
C PHE A 120 -19.69 -9.99 -0.01
N ASP A 121 -19.61 -10.89 0.98
CA ASP A 121 -18.44 -11.01 1.87
C ASP A 121 -17.20 -11.45 1.08
N GLY A 122 -17.35 -12.43 0.18
CA GLY A 122 -16.30 -12.85 -0.74
C GLY A 122 -15.83 -11.73 -1.67
N LYS A 123 -16.74 -10.87 -2.16
CA LYS A 123 -16.36 -9.69 -2.94
C LYS A 123 -15.58 -8.68 -2.14
N VAL A 124 -15.95 -8.43 -0.87
CA VAL A 124 -15.19 -7.54 0.01
C VAL A 124 -13.78 -8.07 0.20
N LEU A 125 -13.61 -9.38 0.44
CA LEU A 125 -12.28 -10.00 0.53
C LEU A 125 -11.48 -9.82 -0.76
N LEU A 126 -12.09 -10.05 -1.91
CA LEU A 126 -11.42 -9.89 -3.20
C LEU A 126 -11.04 -8.43 -3.47
N MET A 127 -11.91 -7.46 -3.17
CA MET A 127 -11.60 -6.04 -3.29
C MET A 127 -10.40 -5.63 -2.42
N GLN A 128 -10.26 -6.22 -1.24
CA GLN A 128 -9.10 -5.99 -0.39
C GLN A 128 -7.82 -6.63 -0.93
N LEU A 129 -7.91 -7.79 -1.58
CA LEU A 129 -6.76 -8.37 -2.27
C LEU A 129 -6.35 -7.52 -3.49
N LEU A 130 -7.31 -6.97 -4.24
CA LEU A 130 -7.05 -6.00 -5.31
C LEU A 130 -6.36 -4.74 -4.77
N GLU A 131 -6.91 -4.13 -3.71
CA GLU A 131 -6.29 -2.97 -3.03
C GLU A 131 -4.86 -3.27 -2.60
N GLY A 132 -4.62 -4.44 -1.99
CA GLY A 132 -3.29 -4.85 -1.55
C GLY A 132 -2.31 -5.05 -2.71
N GLU A 133 -2.74 -5.63 -3.84
CA GLU A 133 -1.92 -5.75 -5.05
C GLU A 133 -1.55 -4.39 -5.62
N LEU A 134 -2.52 -3.48 -5.71
CA LEU A 134 -2.33 -2.11 -6.18
C LEU A 134 -1.37 -1.33 -5.26
N GLU A 135 -1.57 -1.40 -3.94
CA GLU A 135 -0.69 -0.77 -2.96
C GLU A 135 0.76 -1.28 -3.06
N GLY A 136 0.94 -2.59 -3.22
CA GLY A 136 2.24 -3.21 -3.41
C GLY A 136 2.98 -2.65 -4.63
N LYS A 137 2.31 -2.57 -5.77
CA LYS A 137 2.87 -2.00 -7.00
C LYS A 137 3.18 -0.51 -6.89
N ILE A 138 2.32 0.26 -6.23
CA ILE A 138 2.57 1.69 -5.96
C ILE A 138 3.78 1.86 -5.04
N LYS A 139 3.92 1.03 -4.02
CA LYS A 139 5.09 1.04 -3.12
C LYS A 139 6.39 0.79 -3.89
N GLU A 140 6.42 -0.20 -4.78
CA GLU A 140 7.58 -0.48 -5.64
C GLU A 140 7.89 0.72 -6.55
N TYR A 141 6.87 1.31 -7.17
CA TYR A 141 7.00 2.51 -7.99
C TYR A 141 7.55 3.71 -7.20
N GLN A 142 7.06 3.95 -5.99
CA GLN A 142 7.55 5.03 -5.12
C GLN A 142 9.02 4.84 -4.73
N GLN A 143 9.45 3.60 -4.47
CA GLN A 143 10.86 3.27 -4.21
C GLN A 143 11.73 3.52 -5.44
N GLU A 144 11.29 3.10 -6.63
CA GLU A 144 11.99 3.34 -7.88
C GLU A 144 12.04 4.84 -8.22
N LYS A 145 10.95 5.58 -8.02
CA LYS A 145 10.89 7.04 -8.17
C LYS A 145 11.89 7.76 -7.26
N ALA A 146 11.99 7.32 -5.99
CA ALA A 146 12.97 7.88 -5.06
C ALA A 146 14.42 7.61 -5.51
N TYR A 147 14.69 6.43 -6.05
CA TYR A 147 15.98 6.08 -6.64
C TYR A 147 16.32 6.93 -7.87
N ILE A 148 15.39 7.06 -8.82
CA ILE A 148 15.59 7.89 -10.04
C ILE A 148 15.79 9.36 -9.67
N ASN A 149 15.01 9.90 -8.74
CA ASN A 149 15.19 11.27 -8.25
C ASN A 149 16.56 11.46 -7.59
N GLY A 150 17.02 10.51 -6.79
CA GLY A 150 18.35 10.55 -6.20
C GLY A 150 19.47 10.54 -7.24
N LEU A 151 19.36 9.71 -8.27
CA LEU A 151 20.29 9.70 -9.42
C LEU A 151 20.28 11.05 -10.17
N TYR A 152 19.10 11.58 -10.43
CA TYR A 152 18.95 12.86 -11.11
C TYR A 152 19.67 13.99 -10.37
N GLU A 153 19.47 14.08 -9.05
CA GLU A 153 20.11 15.10 -8.23
C GLU A 153 21.65 14.98 -8.22
N GLU A 154 22.19 13.78 -8.17
CA GLU A 154 23.65 13.59 -8.24
C GLU A 154 24.20 13.94 -9.63
N LEU A 155 23.58 13.49 -10.71
CA LEU A 155 24.00 13.84 -12.08
C LEU A 155 23.88 15.33 -12.37
N LYS A 156 22.84 16.00 -11.85
CA LYS A 156 22.64 17.45 -11.95
C LYS A 156 23.72 18.24 -11.23
N LYS A 157 24.11 17.82 -10.01
CA LYS A 157 25.22 18.44 -9.26
C LYS A 157 26.53 18.30 -10.03
N MET A 158 26.84 17.13 -10.58
CA MET A 158 28.05 16.91 -11.37
C MET A 158 28.07 17.81 -12.61
N LYS A 159 26.96 17.87 -13.36
CA LYS A 159 26.86 18.72 -14.55
C LYS A 159 27.08 20.20 -14.20
N LYS A 160 26.53 20.66 -13.07
CA LYS A 160 26.70 22.05 -12.60
C LYS A 160 28.15 22.34 -12.25
N ALA A 161 28.82 21.46 -11.48
CA ALA A 161 30.21 21.64 -11.08
C ALA A 161 31.18 21.66 -12.29
N VAL A 162 30.93 20.82 -13.32
CA VAL A 162 31.69 20.89 -14.56
C VAL A 162 31.54 22.24 -15.26
N ALA A 163 30.33 22.81 -15.29
CA ALA A 163 30.05 24.05 -16.00
C ALA A 163 30.58 25.30 -15.25
N GLU A 164 30.53 25.32 -13.93
CA GLU A 164 30.88 26.48 -13.10
C GLU A 164 32.34 26.45 -12.60
N GLU A 165 32.85 25.26 -12.24
CA GLU A 165 34.14 25.11 -11.57
C GLU A 165 35.24 24.54 -12.48
N GLN A 166 34.94 24.29 -13.78
CA GLN A 166 35.86 23.71 -14.76
C GLN A 166 36.52 22.39 -14.28
N GLN A 167 35.85 21.68 -13.37
CA GLN A 167 36.35 20.41 -12.85
C GLN A 167 36.20 19.29 -13.89
N ASP A 168 37.15 18.36 -13.86
CA ASP A 168 37.08 17.16 -14.71
C ASP A 168 35.92 16.25 -14.22
N ILE A 169 35.06 15.85 -15.16
CA ILE A 169 33.88 15.04 -14.89
C ILE A 169 34.22 13.67 -14.30
N ASP A 170 35.33 13.05 -14.73
CA ASP A 170 35.78 11.75 -14.25
C ASP A 170 36.18 11.83 -12.77
N THR A 171 36.88 12.91 -12.40
CA THR A 171 37.28 13.19 -11.02
C THR A 171 36.07 13.41 -10.12
N LEU A 172 35.10 14.22 -10.56
CA LEU A 172 33.85 14.47 -9.84
C LEU A 172 33.03 13.19 -9.63
N PHE A 173 32.97 12.36 -10.64
CA PHE A 173 32.25 11.09 -10.59
C PHE A 173 32.85 10.15 -9.53
N CYS A 174 34.17 10.00 -9.54
CA CYS A 174 34.88 9.21 -8.55
C CYS A 174 34.70 9.75 -7.12
N GLN A 175 34.85 11.07 -6.93
CA GLN A 175 34.66 11.73 -5.64
C GLN A 175 33.22 11.55 -5.11
N THR A 176 32.23 11.63 -5.99
CA THR A 176 30.81 11.41 -5.61
C THR A 176 30.58 10.00 -5.14
N ILE A 177 31.10 8.98 -5.84
CA ILE A 177 30.99 7.57 -5.41
C ILE A 177 31.65 7.35 -4.05
N GLU A 178 32.87 7.87 -3.85
CA GLU A 178 33.57 7.74 -2.57
C GLU A 178 32.83 8.46 -1.43
N ARG A 179 32.33 9.67 -1.65
CA ARG A 179 31.51 10.40 -0.68
C ARG A 179 30.29 9.59 -0.28
N ARG A 180 29.56 9.05 -1.25
CA ARG A 180 28.35 8.24 -0.98
C ARG A 180 28.70 6.96 -0.19
N LYS A 181 29.73 6.23 -0.57
CA LYS A 181 30.20 5.04 0.15
C LYS A 181 30.56 5.35 1.62
N ARG A 182 31.19 6.52 1.87
CA ARG A 182 31.48 6.97 3.25
C ARG A 182 30.21 7.32 4.00
N GLN A 183 29.29 8.03 3.40
CA GLN A 183 28.00 8.40 4.01
C GLN A 183 27.15 7.17 4.34
N GLU A 184 27.07 6.19 3.43
CA GLU A 184 26.36 4.92 3.66
C GLU A 184 26.92 4.20 4.91
N LYS A 185 28.24 4.14 5.05
CA LYS A 185 28.88 3.50 6.19
C LYS A 185 28.54 4.21 7.51
N ILE A 186 28.67 5.54 7.56
CA ILE A 186 28.38 6.34 8.76
C ILE A 186 26.92 6.19 9.17
N LEU A 187 26.00 6.28 8.22
CA LEU A 187 24.55 6.22 8.50
C LEU A 187 24.10 4.81 8.89
N ALA A 188 24.74 3.78 8.34
CA ALA A 188 24.51 2.38 8.74
C ALA A 188 24.97 2.14 10.19
N GLU A 189 26.13 2.66 10.59
CA GLU A 189 26.67 2.55 11.94
C GLU A 189 25.80 3.30 12.98
N GLN A 190 25.17 4.40 12.58
CA GLN A 190 24.30 5.20 13.44
C GLN A 190 22.84 4.70 13.54
N GLY A 191 22.45 3.75 12.71
CA GLY A 191 21.08 3.22 12.68
C GLY A 191 19.99 4.25 12.29
N LEU A 192 20.39 5.38 11.68
CA LEU A 192 19.51 6.53 11.41
C LEU A 192 18.68 6.39 10.13
N LEU A 193 18.93 5.38 9.30
CA LEU A 193 18.22 5.18 8.03
C LEU A 193 17.26 4.00 8.07
N SER A 194 16.08 4.19 7.50
CA SER A 194 15.20 3.07 7.20
C SER A 194 15.87 2.10 6.20
N LYS A 195 15.51 0.82 6.28
CA LYS A 195 16.02 -0.22 5.36
C LYS A 195 15.78 0.16 3.87
N GLU A 196 14.64 0.78 3.58
CA GLU A 196 14.27 1.24 2.24
C GLU A 196 15.23 2.32 1.72
N LYS A 197 15.51 3.33 2.56
CA LYS A 197 16.44 4.42 2.20
C LYS A 197 17.86 3.90 2.01
N GLN A 198 18.32 2.97 2.88
CA GLN A 198 19.61 2.31 2.72
C GLN A 198 19.71 1.56 1.38
N LYS A 199 18.65 0.84 0.98
CA LYS A 199 18.58 0.13 -0.30
C LYS A 199 18.66 1.10 -1.47
N THR A 200 17.89 2.19 -1.42
CA THR A 200 17.89 3.25 -2.44
C THR A 200 19.29 3.86 -2.61
N ASP A 201 19.93 4.26 -1.51
CA ASP A 201 21.26 4.86 -1.52
C ASP A 201 22.33 3.90 -2.08
N LYS A 202 22.29 2.62 -1.69
CA LYS A 202 23.16 1.57 -2.26
C LYS A 202 22.96 1.41 -3.77
N ASN A 203 21.72 1.40 -4.23
CA ASN A 203 21.41 1.26 -5.65
C ASN A 203 21.94 2.46 -6.46
N ILE A 204 21.82 3.70 -5.95
CA ILE A 204 22.39 4.89 -6.58
C ILE A 204 23.91 4.76 -6.69
N THR A 205 24.57 4.42 -5.58
CA THR A 205 26.04 4.27 -5.55
C THR A 205 26.51 3.17 -6.52
N LYS A 206 25.81 2.03 -6.54
CA LYS A 206 26.09 0.93 -7.45
C LYS A 206 25.92 1.34 -8.90
N TRP A 207 24.82 2.01 -9.25
CA TRP A 207 24.56 2.47 -10.60
C TRP A 207 25.65 3.41 -11.13
N LEU A 208 26.11 4.35 -10.27
CA LEU A 208 27.23 5.23 -10.61
C LEU A 208 28.54 4.46 -10.79
N ASP A 209 28.87 3.54 -9.88
CA ASP A 209 30.12 2.76 -9.93
C ASP A 209 30.20 1.89 -11.18
N GLU A 210 29.10 1.25 -11.56
CA GLU A 210 29.00 0.44 -12.79
C GLU A 210 29.21 1.24 -14.09
N ARG A 211 28.95 2.56 -14.07
CA ARG A 211 29.05 3.44 -15.26
C ARG A 211 30.32 4.30 -15.31
N LYS A 212 31.20 4.14 -14.33
CA LYS A 212 32.48 4.85 -14.28
C LYS A 212 33.37 4.57 -15.53
N TRP A 213 33.42 3.33 -15.99
CA TRP A 213 34.15 2.99 -17.18
C TRP A 213 33.49 3.56 -18.44
N LYS A 214 32.18 3.55 -18.52
CA LYS A 214 31.41 4.08 -19.66
C LYS A 214 31.61 5.60 -19.83
N LEU A 215 31.71 6.30 -18.70
CA LEU A 215 32.04 7.72 -18.70
C LEU A 215 33.39 8.00 -19.36
N LYS A 216 34.42 7.20 -19.03
CA LYS A 216 35.76 7.32 -19.60
C LYS A 216 35.81 7.03 -21.10
N GLU A 217 35.08 6.01 -21.56
CA GLU A 217 35.13 5.58 -22.96
C GLU A 217 34.21 6.39 -23.87
N ALA A 218 33.00 6.72 -23.42
CA ALA A 218 31.94 7.30 -24.24
C ALA A 218 31.42 8.67 -23.74
N GLY A 219 31.97 9.19 -22.63
CA GLY A 219 31.65 10.50 -22.09
C GLY A 219 30.30 10.56 -21.40
N PHE A 220 29.99 11.74 -20.85
CA PHE A 220 28.78 11.98 -20.05
C PHE A 220 27.47 11.78 -20.82
N ALA A 221 27.49 11.98 -22.14
CA ALA A 221 26.32 11.77 -23.00
C ALA A 221 25.79 10.33 -22.92
N ALA A 222 26.71 9.35 -22.87
CA ALA A 222 26.32 7.94 -22.75
C ALA A 222 25.76 7.58 -21.39
N VAL A 223 26.25 8.21 -20.32
CA VAL A 223 25.69 8.06 -18.95
C VAL A 223 24.30 8.68 -18.88
N LYS A 224 24.08 9.83 -19.52
CA LYS A 224 22.76 10.47 -19.62
C LYS A 224 21.75 9.61 -20.37
N GLU A 225 22.17 8.92 -21.41
CA GLU A 225 21.30 8.00 -22.16
C GLU A 225 20.87 6.81 -21.30
N ASP A 226 21.79 6.23 -20.51
CA ASP A 226 21.43 5.17 -19.56
C ASP A 226 20.44 5.66 -18.51
N PHE A 227 20.65 6.85 -17.95
CA PHE A 227 19.69 7.47 -17.02
C PHE A 227 18.31 7.66 -17.67
N TYR A 228 18.27 8.13 -18.92
CA TYR A 228 17.01 8.26 -19.65
C TYR A 228 16.27 6.92 -19.79
N ARG A 229 16.99 5.82 -20.04
CA ARG A 229 16.40 4.48 -20.06
C ARG A 229 15.77 4.08 -18.72
N GLU A 230 16.40 4.44 -17.59
CA GLU A 230 15.79 4.20 -16.28
C GLU A 230 14.51 5.02 -16.09
N THR A 231 14.50 6.28 -16.54
CA THR A 231 13.26 7.10 -16.46
C THR A 231 12.13 6.55 -17.33
N LEU A 232 12.42 5.92 -18.46
CA LEU A 232 11.43 5.25 -19.30
C LEU A 232 10.83 4.02 -18.60
N LYS A 233 11.63 3.25 -17.87
CA LYS A 233 11.12 2.11 -17.08
C LYS A 233 10.16 2.58 -16.00
N LEU A 234 10.51 3.66 -15.28
CA LEU A 234 9.65 4.25 -14.26
C LEU A 234 8.31 4.71 -14.85
N LYS A 235 8.35 5.38 -16.01
CA LYS A 235 7.14 5.79 -16.72
C LYS A 235 6.26 4.61 -17.13
N HIS A 236 6.88 3.53 -17.60
CA HIS A 236 6.15 2.31 -17.95
C HIS A 236 5.48 1.67 -16.71
N GLN A 237 6.15 1.64 -15.56
CA GLN A 237 5.54 1.18 -14.31
C GLN A 237 4.33 2.03 -13.91
N GLU A 238 4.42 3.35 -14.03
CA GLU A 238 3.29 4.26 -13.79
C GLU A 238 2.09 3.91 -14.67
N GLU A 239 2.32 3.73 -15.99
CA GLU A 239 1.28 3.36 -16.95
C GLU A 239 0.63 2.01 -16.58
N GLN A 240 1.44 1.02 -16.18
CA GLN A 240 0.94 -0.29 -15.76
C GLN A 240 0.05 -0.19 -14.51
N ILE A 241 0.42 0.64 -13.52
CA ILE A 241 -0.38 0.84 -12.31
C ILE A 241 -1.72 1.51 -12.67
N ARG A 242 -1.72 2.52 -13.53
CA ARG A 242 -2.94 3.17 -14.00
C ARG A 242 -3.86 2.20 -14.73
N MET A 243 -3.31 1.37 -15.63
CA MET A 243 -4.09 0.34 -16.33
C MET A 243 -4.65 -0.70 -15.37
N LEU A 244 -3.90 -1.10 -14.34
CA LEU A 244 -4.39 -2.01 -13.31
C LEU A 244 -5.56 -1.39 -12.55
N LEU A 245 -5.43 -0.16 -12.07
CA LEU A 245 -6.51 0.56 -11.37
C LEU A 245 -7.76 0.68 -12.23
N ASP A 246 -7.61 1.05 -13.51
CA ASP A 246 -8.74 1.17 -14.45
C ASP A 246 -9.44 -0.16 -14.64
N LYS A 247 -8.68 -1.26 -14.75
CA LYS A 247 -9.22 -2.60 -14.87
C LYS A 247 -9.95 -3.03 -13.60
N GLU A 248 -9.34 -2.88 -12.43
CA GLU A 248 -9.95 -3.26 -11.15
C GLU A 248 -11.27 -2.53 -10.90
N LEU A 249 -11.31 -1.22 -11.19
CA LEU A 249 -12.55 -0.43 -11.11
C LEU A 249 -13.63 -0.97 -12.07
N GLY A 250 -13.23 -1.36 -13.28
CA GLY A 250 -14.11 -1.97 -14.27
C GLY A 250 -14.66 -3.33 -13.79
N ASP A 251 -13.79 -4.19 -13.28
CA ASP A 251 -14.15 -5.54 -12.80
C ASP A 251 -15.11 -5.46 -11.60
N VAL A 252 -14.82 -4.60 -10.62
CA VAL A 252 -15.72 -4.38 -9.47
C VAL A 252 -17.07 -3.82 -9.92
N LYS A 253 -17.07 -2.85 -10.83
CA LYS A 253 -18.30 -2.27 -11.37
C LYS A 253 -19.16 -3.29 -12.11
N ASN A 254 -18.55 -4.11 -12.96
CA ASN A 254 -19.22 -5.13 -13.74
C ASN A 254 -19.76 -6.29 -12.89
N SER A 255 -19.07 -6.63 -11.81
CA SER A 255 -19.48 -7.67 -10.85
C SER A 255 -20.54 -7.18 -9.85
N SER A 256 -20.80 -5.88 -9.77
CA SER A 256 -21.72 -5.30 -8.78
C SER A 256 -23.15 -5.78 -9.02
N LYS A 257 -23.73 -6.46 -8.01
CA LYS A 257 -25.10 -6.97 -8.00
C LYS A 257 -26.03 -6.08 -7.17
N THR A 258 -25.50 -5.49 -6.10
CA THR A 258 -26.25 -4.69 -5.14
C THR A 258 -26.10 -3.18 -5.38
N GLY A 259 -25.11 -2.78 -6.17
CA GLY A 259 -24.73 -1.39 -6.38
C GLY A 259 -23.90 -0.79 -5.23
N GLN A 260 -23.60 -1.59 -4.20
CA GLN A 260 -22.80 -1.14 -3.03
C GLN A 260 -21.30 -1.44 -3.16
N GLU A 261 -20.95 -2.38 -4.03
CA GLU A 261 -19.58 -2.87 -4.17
C GLU A 261 -18.64 -1.78 -4.69
N LEU A 262 -19.03 -1.05 -5.73
CA LEU A 262 -18.19 0.02 -6.30
C LEU A 262 -18.01 1.20 -5.32
N PRO A 263 -19.05 1.74 -4.66
CA PRO A 263 -18.88 2.74 -3.60
C PRO A 263 -17.93 2.30 -2.49
N LEU A 264 -18.06 1.04 -2.04
CA LEU A 264 -17.19 0.48 -1.02
C LEU A 264 -15.74 0.43 -1.50
N PHE A 265 -15.48 -0.07 -2.71
CA PHE A 265 -14.13 -0.15 -3.27
C PHE A 265 -13.50 1.24 -3.45
N LEU A 266 -14.25 2.23 -3.96
CA LEU A 266 -13.78 3.62 -4.05
C LEU A 266 -13.42 4.20 -2.67
N SER A 267 -14.21 3.87 -1.64
CA SER A 267 -13.91 4.26 -0.26
C SER A 267 -12.61 3.62 0.25
N MET A 268 -12.40 2.32 0.01
CA MET A 268 -11.18 1.61 0.37
C MET A 268 -9.95 2.26 -0.27
N LEU A 269 -9.99 2.49 -1.58
CA LEU A 269 -8.91 3.14 -2.32
C LEU A 269 -8.60 4.55 -1.79
N SER A 270 -9.63 5.33 -1.40
CA SER A 270 -9.45 6.68 -0.85
C SER A 270 -8.90 6.70 0.57
N GLN A 271 -9.16 5.67 1.35
CA GLN A 271 -8.65 5.53 2.72
C GLN A 271 -7.20 5.05 2.75
N ASN A 272 -6.75 4.37 1.70
CA ASN A 272 -5.35 3.98 1.55
C ASN A 272 -4.52 5.18 1.07
N GLU A 273 -3.71 5.71 1.96
CA GLU A 273 -2.94 6.94 1.71
C GLU A 273 -2.04 6.85 0.47
N ARG A 274 -1.34 5.72 0.26
CA ARG A 274 -0.46 5.52 -0.89
C ARG A 274 -1.23 5.56 -2.20
N ILE A 275 -2.37 4.88 -2.24
CA ILE A 275 -3.23 4.84 -3.42
C ILE A 275 -3.83 6.22 -3.67
N ALA A 276 -4.34 6.88 -2.63
CA ALA A 276 -4.91 8.22 -2.73
C ALA A 276 -3.88 9.24 -3.22
N GLU A 277 -2.65 9.21 -2.71
CA GLU A 277 -1.55 10.06 -3.18
C GLU A 277 -1.22 9.79 -4.66
N PHE A 278 -1.12 8.52 -5.06
CA PHE A 278 -0.87 8.14 -6.44
C PHE A 278 -1.97 8.64 -7.38
N ILE A 279 -3.24 8.43 -7.02
CA ILE A 279 -4.41 8.90 -7.79
C ILE A 279 -4.39 10.42 -7.94
N ALA A 280 -4.09 11.17 -6.87
CA ALA A 280 -4.02 12.62 -6.88
C ALA A 280 -2.86 13.13 -7.75
N GLU A 281 -1.68 12.51 -7.65
CA GLU A 281 -0.49 12.89 -8.40
C GLU A 281 -0.64 12.64 -9.90
N HIS A 282 -1.19 11.47 -10.27
CA HIS A 282 -1.27 11.01 -11.66
C HIS A 282 -2.63 11.24 -12.33
N ARG A 283 -3.58 11.89 -11.61
CA ARG A 283 -4.92 12.23 -12.12
C ARG A 283 -5.62 11.06 -12.80
N CYS A 284 -5.77 9.93 -12.08
CA CYS A 284 -6.40 8.72 -12.59
C CYS A 284 -7.87 9.00 -12.95
N GLU A 285 -8.14 9.19 -14.24
CA GLU A 285 -9.44 9.71 -14.75
C GLU A 285 -10.60 8.77 -14.44
N SER A 286 -10.40 7.46 -14.53
CA SER A 286 -11.44 6.45 -14.24
C SER A 286 -11.91 6.56 -12.80
N TYR A 287 -10.99 6.63 -11.84
CA TYR A 287 -11.32 6.82 -10.44
C TYR A 287 -12.06 8.14 -10.19
N LEU A 288 -11.57 9.24 -10.74
CA LEU A 288 -12.18 10.56 -10.59
C LEU A 288 -13.59 10.61 -11.17
N LYS A 289 -13.81 9.94 -12.30
CA LYS A 289 -15.12 9.84 -12.96
C LYS A 289 -16.12 9.07 -12.10
N GLU A 290 -15.75 7.89 -11.61
CA GLU A 290 -16.63 7.06 -10.79
C GLU A 290 -16.92 7.71 -9.43
N SER A 291 -15.92 8.28 -8.77
CA SER A 291 -16.12 9.04 -7.51
C SER A 291 -17.03 10.24 -7.68
N LYS A 292 -16.88 10.98 -8.77
CA LYS A 292 -17.77 12.11 -9.08
C LYS A 292 -19.21 11.67 -9.36
N ALA A 293 -19.38 10.56 -10.07
CA ALA A 293 -20.72 10.01 -10.35
C ALA A 293 -21.42 9.60 -9.05
N LEU A 294 -20.70 8.97 -8.11
CA LEU A 294 -21.22 8.57 -6.80
C LEU A 294 -21.67 9.79 -5.98
N LEU A 295 -20.82 10.82 -5.88
CA LEU A 295 -21.15 12.06 -5.15
C LEU A 295 -22.37 12.77 -5.72
N LEU A 296 -22.58 12.74 -7.03
CA LEU A 296 -23.77 13.30 -7.66
C LEU A 296 -25.02 12.50 -7.32
N GLN A 297 -24.96 11.17 -7.32
CA GLN A 297 -26.08 10.29 -6.94
C GLN A 297 -26.49 10.48 -5.48
N GLU A 298 -25.51 10.55 -4.55
CA GLU A 298 -25.78 10.83 -3.14
C GLU A 298 -26.46 12.19 -2.94
N ARG A 299 -26.00 13.22 -3.65
CA ARG A 299 -26.59 14.56 -3.58
C ARG A 299 -28.00 14.61 -4.15
N GLU A 300 -28.27 13.89 -5.22
CA GLU A 300 -29.62 13.76 -5.80
C GLU A 300 -30.57 13.01 -4.85
N ALA A 301 -30.09 11.94 -4.16
CA ALA A 301 -30.86 11.21 -3.19
C ALA A 301 -31.21 12.09 -1.98
N ALA A 302 -30.26 12.82 -1.43
CA ALA A 302 -30.46 13.73 -0.32
C ALA A 302 -31.47 14.85 -0.66
N LEU A 303 -31.38 15.44 -1.87
CA LEU A 303 -32.33 16.44 -2.34
C LEU A 303 -33.76 15.89 -2.50
N LYS A 304 -33.89 14.63 -2.96
CA LYS A 304 -35.21 13.98 -3.07
C LYS A 304 -35.83 13.75 -1.68
N GLU A 305 -35.03 13.34 -0.69
CA GLU A 305 -35.49 13.18 0.71
C GLU A 305 -35.92 14.51 1.30
N GLU A 306 -35.16 15.60 1.11
CA GLU A 306 -35.54 16.94 1.56
C GLU A 306 -36.86 17.40 0.91
N ILE A 307 -37.03 17.21 -0.41
CA ILE A 307 -38.28 17.58 -1.12
C ILE A 307 -39.47 16.78 -0.56
N GLN A 308 -39.31 15.48 -0.32
CA GLN A 308 -40.38 14.66 0.26
C GLN A 308 -40.74 15.10 1.67
N ALA A 309 -39.76 15.46 2.48
CA ALA A 309 -40.00 15.99 3.85
C ALA A 309 -40.75 17.34 3.81
N PHE A 310 -40.51 18.18 2.82
CA PHE A 310 -41.26 19.43 2.62
C PHE A 310 -42.70 19.22 2.14
N GLN A 311 -43.01 18.12 1.44
CA GLN A 311 -44.37 17.81 0.92
C GLN A 311 -45.24 17.11 1.97
N THR A 312 -44.65 16.57 3.04
CA THR A 312 -45.32 15.86 4.11
C THR A 312 -45.59 16.72 5.36
N ASN A 313 -45.10 17.96 5.38
CA ASN A 313 -45.41 19.01 6.38
C ASN A 313 -46.35 20.05 5.77
#